data_8b8b941ad6acee64af4cb12461dbe6aa
#
_entry.id   8b8b941ad6acee64af4cb12461dbe6aa
#
_cell.length_a   1.000
_cell.length_b   1.000
_cell.length_c   1.000
_cell.angle_alpha   90.00
_cell.angle_beta   90.00
_cell.angle_gamma   90.00
#
_symmetry.space_group_name_H-M   'P 1'
#
loop_
_entity.id
_entity.type
_entity.pdbx_description
1 polymer ?
#
loop_
_entity_poly.entity_id
_entity_poly.type
_entity_poly.pdbx_seq_one_letter_code
_entity_poly.pdbx_strand_id
1 'polypeptide(L)'
;IIRLACVLPKLDRYCDHVLIHTGQNFDYELNQIFFDDLALRQPDHYLGAAGGGAAETIGNVIVGVDRILSGLALDAVLVLGDTNSCLSVISAKRRRIPVFHMEAGNRCFDQRVPEEMNRRIVDHVADVNLTYSDIAREYLLREGVPPDRVIKTGSPMFEVLAAYRDKIQRSTVLQEHGLVAGTYFLVSAHREENIESENVDKLHAVLNLIAETFGSPVIVSTHPRTQKRFEQKGFRFDSLVRLVKPLRFTDYIRLQLDARAVLSDSG
;
A
#
# COMPACT_ATOMS: atom_id res chain seq x y z
N ILE A 1 5.63 -1.48 -0.61
CA ILE A 1 6.73 -2.46 -0.67
C ILE A 1 6.26 -3.80 -1.23
N ILE A 2 5.07 -4.29 -0.87
CA ILE A 2 4.54 -5.60 -1.29
C ILE A 2 4.56 -5.76 -2.82
N ARG A 3 4.05 -4.78 -3.56
CA ARG A 3 4.03 -4.81 -5.05
C ARG A 3 5.41 -4.79 -5.68
N LEU A 4 6.44 -4.38 -4.94
CA LEU A 4 7.83 -4.40 -5.39
C LEU A 4 8.58 -5.68 -4.99
N ALA A 5 7.98 -6.59 -4.24
CA ALA A 5 8.64 -7.75 -3.65
C ALA A 5 9.32 -8.68 -4.68
N CYS A 6 8.79 -8.78 -5.90
CA CYS A 6 9.42 -9.52 -6.99
C CYS A 6 10.27 -8.63 -7.91
N VAL A 7 10.12 -7.31 -7.84
CA VAL A 7 10.89 -6.35 -8.65
C VAL A 7 12.24 -6.06 -8.01
N LEU A 8 12.26 -5.79 -6.69
CA LEU A 8 13.49 -5.43 -5.96
C LEU A 8 14.62 -6.46 -6.15
N PRO A 9 14.40 -7.78 -5.97
CA PRO A 9 15.47 -8.76 -6.19
C PRO A 9 15.98 -8.80 -7.64
N LYS A 10 15.13 -8.46 -8.62
CA LYS A 10 15.56 -8.34 -10.01
C LYS A 10 16.40 -7.09 -10.23
N LEU A 11 16.04 -5.97 -9.63
CA LEU A 11 16.87 -4.77 -9.67
C LEU A 11 18.22 -4.99 -9.01
N ASP A 12 18.26 -5.63 -7.83
CA ASP A 12 19.51 -5.98 -7.15
C ASP A 12 20.40 -6.91 -7.97
N ARG A 13 19.81 -7.75 -8.83
CA ARG A 13 20.55 -8.67 -9.70
C ARG A 13 21.12 -8.03 -10.96
N TYR A 14 20.39 -7.08 -11.53
CA TYR A 14 20.69 -6.57 -12.88
C TYR A 14 21.12 -5.10 -12.90
N CYS A 15 21.03 -4.39 -11.80
CA CYS A 15 21.36 -2.98 -11.66
C CYS A 15 22.23 -2.75 -10.42
N ASP A 16 23.01 -1.69 -10.43
CA ASP A 16 23.57 -1.12 -9.20
C ASP A 16 22.45 -0.30 -8.52
N HIS A 17 21.70 -0.98 -7.66
CA HIS A 17 20.41 -0.52 -7.17
C HIS A 17 20.50 0.10 -5.78
N VAL A 18 20.07 1.35 -5.65
CA VAL A 18 19.92 2.08 -4.39
C VAL A 18 18.45 2.16 -4.00
N LEU A 19 18.08 1.59 -2.86
CA LEU A 19 16.73 1.59 -2.32
C LEU A 19 16.57 2.68 -1.25
N ILE A 20 15.70 3.66 -1.53
CA ILE A 20 15.38 4.75 -0.60
C ILE A 20 13.99 4.51 -0.02
N HIS A 21 13.88 4.41 1.30
CA HIS A 21 12.61 4.37 2.02
C HIS A 21 12.33 5.72 2.66
N THR A 22 11.21 6.34 2.32
CA THR A 22 10.89 7.69 2.78
C THR A 22 10.46 7.78 4.24
N GLY A 23 10.01 6.67 4.84
CA GLY A 23 9.70 6.62 6.28
C GLY A 23 8.51 7.48 6.67
N GLN A 24 7.40 7.40 5.93
CA GLN A 24 6.17 8.12 6.28
C GLN A 24 5.42 7.48 7.47
N ASN A 25 5.70 6.21 7.77
CA ASN A 25 5.17 5.49 8.92
C ASN A 25 6.32 4.97 9.77
N PHE A 26 6.25 5.18 11.09
CA PHE A 26 7.26 4.75 12.05
C PHE A 26 6.94 3.39 12.70
N ASP A 27 5.67 2.96 12.64
CA ASP A 27 5.23 1.72 13.29
C ASP A 27 5.80 0.50 12.56
N TYR A 28 6.35 -0.45 13.33
CA TYR A 28 6.88 -1.73 12.80
C TYR A 28 5.83 -2.47 11.97
N GLU A 29 4.62 -2.57 12.46
CA GLU A 29 3.50 -3.28 11.82
C GLU A 29 3.06 -2.66 10.48
N LEU A 30 3.51 -1.44 10.17
CA LEU A 30 3.18 -0.75 8.92
C LEU A 30 4.36 -0.64 7.96
N ASN A 31 5.54 -1.11 8.38
CA ASN A 31 6.76 -0.92 7.61
C ASN A 31 7.66 -2.16 7.64
N GLN A 32 8.42 -2.36 8.71
CA GLN A 32 9.45 -3.39 8.82
C GLN A 32 8.89 -4.81 8.69
N ILE A 33 7.67 -5.04 9.19
CA ILE A 33 6.99 -6.33 9.09
C ILE A 33 6.95 -6.90 7.66
N PHE A 34 6.83 -6.02 6.64
CA PHE A 34 6.78 -6.46 5.25
C PHE A 34 8.16 -6.81 4.69
N PHE A 35 9.22 -6.12 5.13
CA PHE A 35 10.59 -6.49 4.75
C PHE A 35 10.95 -7.87 5.32
N ASP A 36 10.61 -8.11 6.59
CA ASP A 36 10.88 -9.38 7.26
C ASP A 36 10.05 -10.52 6.68
N ASP A 37 8.75 -10.27 6.45
CA ASP A 37 7.84 -11.27 5.89
C ASP A 37 8.20 -11.66 4.45
N LEU A 38 8.59 -10.70 3.63
CA LEU A 38 8.91 -10.92 2.22
C LEU A 38 10.40 -11.21 1.99
N ALA A 39 11.20 -11.31 3.07
CA ALA A 39 12.64 -11.53 3.04
C ALA A 39 13.37 -10.56 2.08
N LEU A 40 12.98 -9.29 2.12
CA LEU A 40 13.59 -8.23 1.32
C LEU A 40 14.76 -7.62 2.07
N ARG A 41 15.77 -7.16 1.32
CA ARG A 41 16.88 -6.42 1.92
C ARG A 41 16.41 -5.08 2.50
N GLN A 42 17.14 -4.61 3.48
CA GLN A 42 16.89 -3.30 4.06
C GLN A 42 17.17 -2.18 3.04
N PRO A 43 16.50 -1.03 3.16
CA PRO A 43 16.81 0.16 2.37
C PRO A 43 18.25 0.64 2.62
N ASP A 44 18.90 1.16 1.58
CA ASP A 44 20.21 1.81 1.70
C ASP A 44 20.08 3.16 2.43
N HIS A 45 18.93 3.82 2.25
CA HIS A 45 18.61 5.08 2.91
C HIS A 45 17.20 5.05 3.50
N TYR A 46 17.10 5.49 4.76
CA TYR A 46 15.83 5.68 5.45
C TYR A 46 15.70 7.15 5.85
N LEU A 47 14.71 7.87 5.28
CA LEU A 47 14.62 9.33 5.44
C LEU A 47 13.92 9.78 6.72
N GLY A 48 12.95 9.01 7.22
CA GLY A 48 12.10 9.45 8.33
C GLY A 48 11.33 10.73 7.99
N ALA A 49 10.76 10.82 6.81
CA ALA A 49 10.18 12.05 6.24
C ALA A 49 8.83 12.45 6.84
N ALA A 50 8.25 11.66 7.75
CA ALA A 50 6.98 12.01 8.39
C ALA A 50 7.07 13.37 9.08
N GLY A 51 6.10 14.24 8.81
CA GLY A 51 5.96 15.55 9.42
C GLY A 51 4.65 15.70 10.17
N GLY A 52 4.37 16.89 10.69
CA GLY A 52 3.12 17.22 11.39
C GLY A 52 1.89 17.28 10.49
N GLY A 53 2.07 17.22 9.16
CA GLY A 53 1.00 17.21 8.17
C GLY A 53 1.48 16.77 6.80
N ALA A 54 0.53 16.63 5.87
CA ALA A 54 0.81 16.14 4.51
C ALA A 54 1.81 17.04 3.76
N ALA A 55 1.64 18.37 3.83
CA ALA A 55 2.52 19.30 3.14
C ALA A 55 3.96 19.25 3.66
N GLU A 56 4.14 19.15 4.97
CA GLU A 56 5.46 19.00 5.58
C GLU A 56 6.11 17.68 5.19
N THR A 57 5.35 16.58 5.25
CA THR A 57 5.81 15.26 4.81
C THR A 57 6.27 15.27 3.35
N ILE A 58 5.47 15.88 2.45
CA ILE A 58 5.83 16.04 1.04
C ILE A 58 7.13 16.86 0.89
N GLY A 59 7.24 17.99 1.59
CA GLY A 59 8.43 18.80 1.59
C GLY A 59 9.67 18.04 2.05
N ASN A 60 9.55 17.30 3.16
CA ASN A 60 10.62 16.47 3.70
C ASN A 60 11.05 15.36 2.73
N VAL A 61 10.10 14.72 2.05
CA VAL A 61 10.39 13.71 1.01
C VAL A 61 11.20 14.32 -0.12
N ILE A 62 10.73 15.45 -0.69
CA ILE A 62 11.40 16.11 -1.82
C ILE A 62 12.82 16.52 -1.44
N VAL A 63 12.97 17.21 -0.31
CA VAL A 63 14.30 17.71 0.16
C VAL A 63 15.21 16.54 0.55
N GLY A 64 14.68 15.53 1.26
CA GLY A 64 15.47 14.38 1.70
C GLY A 64 15.99 13.56 0.52
N VAL A 65 15.12 13.27 -0.44
CA VAL A 65 15.53 12.56 -1.67
C VAL A 65 16.51 13.40 -2.47
N ASP A 66 16.28 14.71 -2.62
CA ASP A 66 17.20 15.57 -3.38
C ASP A 66 18.63 15.55 -2.83
N ARG A 67 18.79 15.54 -1.50
CA ARG A 67 20.11 15.42 -0.84
C ARG A 67 20.81 14.11 -1.19
N ILE A 68 20.08 12.99 -1.20
CA ILE A 68 20.65 11.68 -1.57
C ILE A 68 21.04 11.69 -3.05
N LEU A 69 20.13 12.11 -3.93
CA LEU A 69 20.38 12.16 -5.38
C LEU A 69 21.57 13.08 -5.74
N SER A 70 21.87 14.09 -4.91
CA SER A 70 23.01 14.99 -5.17
C SER A 70 24.38 14.32 -5.06
N GLY A 71 24.45 13.22 -4.31
CA GLY A 71 25.69 12.45 -4.10
C GLY A 71 25.83 11.21 -4.98
N LEU A 72 24.86 10.95 -5.86
CA LEU A 72 24.80 9.72 -6.66
C LEU A 72 24.82 10.05 -8.16
N ALA A 73 25.52 9.24 -8.93
CA ALA A 73 25.42 9.19 -10.38
C ALA A 73 24.39 8.13 -10.76
N LEU A 74 23.19 8.55 -11.15
CA LEU A 74 22.06 7.66 -11.42
C LEU A 74 21.62 7.74 -12.87
N ASP A 75 21.38 6.59 -13.48
CA ASP A 75 20.84 6.48 -14.84
C ASP A 75 19.31 6.64 -14.86
N ALA A 76 18.62 6.22 -13.79
CA ALA A 76 17.17 6.31 -13.67
C ALA A 76 16.67 6.26 -12.23
N VAL A 77 15.42 6.70 -12.03
CA VAL A 77 14.65 6.53 -10.79
C VAL A 77 13.37 5.76 -11.10
N LEU A 78 13.07 4.75 -10.30
CA LEU A 78 11.81 4.01 -10.35
C LEU A 78 10.94 4.37 -9.13
N VAL A 79 9.70 4.74 -9.37
CA VAL A 79 8.67 4.93 -8.33
C VAL A 79 7.46 4.06 -8.62
N LEU A 80 6.68 3.74 -7.57
CA LEU A 80 5.47 2.95 -7.69
C LEU A 80 4.30 3.62 -6.98
N GLY A 81 3.21 3.79 -7.70
CA GLY A 81 1.93 4.27 -7.16
C GLY A 81 1.90 5.78 -6.96
N ASP A 82 1.18 6.19 -5.93
CA ASP A 82 0.69 7.56 -5.79
C ASP A 82 0.78 8.13 -4.36
N THR A 83 1.53 7.49 -3.49
CA THR A 83 1.78 8.02 -2.15
C THR A 83 2.66 9.27 -2.23
N ASN A 84 2.72 10.04 -1.14
CA ASN A 84 3.57 11.24 -1.07
C ASN A 84 5.04 10.95 -1.40
N SER A 85 5.52 9.71 -1.18
CA SER A 85 6.87 9.27 -1.57
C SER A 85 7.15 9.45 -3.07
N CYS A 86 6.13 9.25 -3.91
CA CYS A 86 6.29 9.34 -5.36
C CYS A 86 6.53 10.78 -5.84
N LEU A 87 6.19 11.80 -5.05
CA LEU A 87 6.47 13.20 -5.36
C LEU A 87 7.99 13.53 -5.35
N SER A 88 8.83 12.61 -4.86
CA SER A 88 10.29 12.65 -5.01
C SER A 88 10.74 12.73 -6.47
N VAL A 89 9.89 12.35 -7.43
CA VAL A 89 10.16 12.49 -8.86
C VAL A 89 10.48 13.94 -9.28
N ILE A 90 9.96 14.93 -8.54
CA ILE A 90 10.27 16.35 -8.76
C ILE A 90 11.78 16.58 -8.63
N SER A 91 12.41 16.02 -7.59
CA SER A 91 13.86 16.11 -7.39
C SER A 91 14.64 15.41 -8.54
N ALA A 92 14.23 14.20 -8.91
CA ALA A 92 14.85 13.46 -10.00
C ALA A 92 14.79 14.26 -11.33
N LYS A 93 13.63 14.81 -11.67
CA LYS A 93 13.46 15.60 -12.91
C LYS A 93 14.26 16.91 -12.88
N ARG A 94 14.34 17.59 -11.75
CA ARG A 94 15.20 18.80 -11.62
C ARG A 94 16.67 18.49 -11.85
N ARG A 95 17.10 17.25 -11.57
CA ARG A 95 18.46 16.74 -11.81
C ARG A 95 18.62 16.08 -13.17
N ARG A 96 17.58 16.07 -14.03
CA ARG A 96 17.56 15.45 -15.35
C ARG A 96 17.76 13.94 -15.32
N ILE A 97 17.39 13.29 -14.22
CA ILE A 97 17.41 11.84 -14.09
C ILE A 97 16.09 11.30 -14.65
N PRO A 98 16.13 10.35 -15.59
CA PRO A 98 14.93 9.69 -16.13
C PRO A 98 14.09 9.03 -15.04
N VAL A 99 12.77 9.17 -15.13
CA VAL A 99 11.82 8.64 -14.16
C VAL A 99 10.92 7.59 -14.80
N PHE A 100 10.87 6.42 -14.19
CA PHE A 100 9.94 5.34 -14.51
C PHE A 100 8.86 5.27 -13.42
N HIS A 101 7.60 5.30 -13.82
CA HIS A 101 6.47 5.25 -12.90
C HIS A 101 5.65 3.96 -13.08
N MET A 102 5.68 3.07 -12.11
CA MET A 102 4.84 1.87 -12.05
C MET A 102 3.47 2.20 -11.45
N GLU A 103 2.44 1.49 -11.87
CA GLU A 103 1.03 1.73 -11.49
C GLU A 103 0.50 3.06 -12.02
N ALA A 104 1.03 3.51 -13.13
CA ALA A 104 0.67 4.76 -13.78
C ALA A 104 -0.73 4.71 -14.41
N GLY A 105 -1.35 5.87 -14.54
CA GLY A 105 -2.60 6.06 -15.30
C GLY A 105 -3.88 5.66 -14.57
N ASN A 106 -3.82 5.24 -13.33
CA ASN A 106 -5.02 5.01 -12.52
C ASN A 106 -5.76 6.34 -12.28
N ARG A 107 -7.10 6.32 -12.35
CA ARG A 107 -7.96 7.49 -12.09
C ARG A 107 -9.17 7.09 -11.26
N CYS A 108 -9.47 7.83 -10.23
CA CYS A 108 -10.75 7.76 -9.52
C CYS A 108 -11.66 8.96 -9.83
N PHE A 109 -11.13 10.00 -10.49
CA PHE A 109 -11.84 11.23 -10.84
C PHE A 109 -12.43 12.00 -9.64
N ASP A 110 -11.97 11.72 -8.45
CA ASP A 110 -12.37 12.39 -7.22
C ASP A 110 -11.18 13.14 -6.61
N GLN A 111 -11.19 14.47 -6.73
CA GLN A 111 -10.11 15.33 -6.23
C GLN A 111 -10.07 15.43 -4.70
N ARG A 112 -11.06 14.90 -3.99
CA ARG A 112 -11.02 14.78 -2.52
C ARG A 112 -10.02 13.70 -2.07
N VAL A 113 -9.66 12.79 -2.97
CA VAL A 113 -8.66 11.74 -2.74
C VAL A 113 -7.27 12.32 -2.98
N PRO A 114 -6.40 12.46 -1.95
CA PRO A 114 -5.06 13.06 -2.10
C PRO A 114 -4.19 12.35 -3.14
N GLU A 115 -4.33 11.03 -3.24
CA GLU A 115 -3.60 10.20 -4.18
C GLU A 115 -3.95 10.52 -5.65
N GLU A 116 -5.17 11.01 -5.92
CA GLU A 116 -5.54 11.41 -7.29
C GLU A 116 -4.69 12.58 -7.79
N MET A 117 -4.39 13.53 -6.92
CA MET A 117 -3.48 14.63 -7.24
C MET A 117 -2.04 14.11 -7.44
N ASN A 118 -1.56 13.30 -6.53
CA ASN A 118 -0.19 12.77 -6.58
C ASN A 118 0.04 11.99 -7.89
N ARG A 119 -0.87 11.06 -8.24
CA ARG A 119 -0.71 10.24 -9.44
C ARG A 119 -0.70 11.06 -10.72
N ARG A 120 -1.54 12.09 -10.81
CA ARG A 120 -1.54 13.00 -11.96
C ARG A 120 -0.21 13.73 -12.10
N ILE A 121 0.35 14.24 -11.01
CA ILE A 121 1.66 14.90 -11.02
C ILE A 121 2.72 13.91 -11.47
N VAL A 122 2.77 12.72 -10.89
CA VAL A 122 3.82 11.72 -11.19
C VAL A 122 3.72 11.23 -12.61
N ASP A 123 2.52 10.92 -13.11
CA ASP A 123 2.28 10.48 -14.48
C ASP A 123 2.80 11.46 -15.52
N HIS A 124 2.55 12.76 -15.32
CA HIS A 124 2.97 13.80 -16.26
C HIS A 124 4.44 14.22 -16.12
N VAL A 125 5.05 13.94 -14.98
CA VAL A 125 6.47 14.21 -14.74
C VAL A 125 7.36 13.05 -15.21
N ALA A 126 6.86 11.82 -15.15
CA ALA A 126 7.59 10.62 -15.54
C ALA A 126 7.95 10.59 -17.03
N ASP A 127 9.12 10.02 -17.35
CA ASP A 127 9.56 9.80 -18.73
C ASP A 127 8.93 8.54 -19.32
N VAL A 128 8.70 7.52 -18.49
CA VAL A 128 8.05 6.27 -18.89
C VAL A 128 7.01 5.88 -17.85
N ASN A 129 5.79 5.66 -18.30
CA ASN A 129 4.66 5.22 -17.50
C ASN A 129 4.35 3.74 -17.73
N LEU A 130 4.41 2.94 -16.67
CA LEU A 130 4.17 1.50 -16.68
C LEU A 130 2.77 1.23 -16.12
N THR A 131 1.79 1.01 -16.99
CA THR A 131 0.39 0.87 -16.61
C THR A 131 0.01 -0.58 -16.33
N TYR A 132 -0.96 -0.80 -15.44
CA TYR A 132 -1.44 -2.14 -15.11
C TYR A 132 -2.56 -2.62 -16.02
N SER A 133 -3.30 -1.72 -16.62
CA SER A 133 -4.45 -2.03 -17.48
C SER A 133 -4.47 -1.21 -18.76
N ASP A 134 -5.28 -1.66 -19.73
CA ASP A 134 -5.53 -0.92 -20.96
C ASP A 134 -6.29 0.39 -20.67
N ILE A 135 -7.20 0.37 -19.70
CA ILE A 135 -7.95 1.57 -19.29
C ILE A 135 -6.99 2.64 -18.75
N ALA A 136 -6.06 2.25 -17.87
CA ALA A 136 -5.07 3.17 -17.32
C ALA A 136 -4.17 3.76 -18.44
N ARG A 137 -3.77 2.91 -19.41
CA ARG A 137 -3.03 3.36 -20.58
C ARG A 137 -3.85 4.36 -21.40
N GLU A 138 -5.12 4.08 -21.63
CA GLU A 138 -5.99 4.95 -22.42
C GLU A 138 -6.20 6.32 -21.77
N TYR A 139 -6.32 6.38 -20.44
CA TYR A 139 -6.38 7.66 -19.73
C TYR A 139 -5.15 8.52 -19.99
N LEU A 140 -3.95 7.96 -19.88
CA LEU A 140 -2.72 8.70 -20.13
C LEU A 140 -2.64 9.21 -21.58
N LEU A 141 -3.02 8.38 -22.56
CA LEU A 141 -3.04 8.78 -23.95
C LEU A 141 -4.02 9.94 -24.19
N ARG A 142 -5.20 9.90 -23.58
CA ARG A 142 -6.19 10.98 -23.66
C ARG A 142 -5.74 12.25 -22.95
N GLU A 143 -4.89 12.11 -21.93
CA GLU A 143 -4.26 13.25 -21.23
C GLU A 143 -3.04 13.82 -21.97
N GLY A 144 -2.71 13.25 -23.15
CA GLY A 144 -1.65 13.76 -24.04
C GLY A 144 -0.26 13.19 -23.78
N VAL A 145 -0.14 12.12 -22.99
CA VAL A 145 1.16 11.42 -22.83
C VAL A 145 1.49 10.66 -24.12
N PRO A 146 2.70 10.80 -24.70
CA PRO A 146 3.08 10.13 -25.93
C PRO A 146 2.98 8.61 -25.82
N PRO A 147 2.46 7.88 -26.84
CA PRO A 147 2.22 6.45 -26.78
C PRO A 147 3.47 5.59 -26.54
N ASP A 148 4.63 6.04 -27.00
CA ASP A 148 5.93 5.38 -26.82
C ASP A 148 6.45 5.48 -25.36
N ARG A 149 5.85 6.35 -24.57
CA ARG A 149 6.15 6.51 -23.13
C ARG A 149 5.15 5.81 -22.21
N VAL A 150 4.17 5.09 -22.76
CA VAL A 150 3.14 4.40 -21.98
C VAL A 150 3.14 2.93 -22.32
N ILE A 151 3.69 2.12 -21.42
CA ILE A 151 3.89 0.68 -21.61
C ILE A 151 2.98 -0.07 -20.64
N LYS A 152 2.11 -0.96 -21.16
CA LYS A 152 1.32 -1.84 -20.31
C LYS A 152 2.18 -3.02 -19.85
N THR A 153 2.43 -3.10 -18.54
CA THR A 153 3.19 -4.19 -17.91
C THR A 153 2.30 -5.20 -17.19
N GLY A 154 1.08 -4.80 -16.83
CA GLY A 154 0.24 -5.55 -15.90
C GLY A 154 0.65 -5.31 -14.43
N SER A 155 -0.19 -5.79 -13.52
CA SER A 155 0.06 -5.71 -12.08
C SER A 155 1.06 -6.79 -11.63
N PRO A 156 2.06 -6.45 -10.80
CA PRO A 156 3.00 -7.42 -10.25
C PRO A 156 2.38 -8.34 -9.18
N MET A 157 1.14 -8.07 -8.72
CA MET A 157 0.54 -8.82 -7.61
C MET A 157 0.37 -10.31 -7.88
N PHE A 158 0.07 -10.71 -9.12
CA PHE A 158 -0.02 -12.14 -9.46
C PHE A 158 1.33 -12.84 -9.24
N GLU A 159 2.41 -12.21 -9.69
CA GLU A 159 3.78 -12.72 -9.53
C GLU A 159 4.17 -12.80 -8.04
N VAL A 160 3.83 -11.78 -7.27
CA VAL A 160 4.05 -11.77 -5.81
C VAL A 160 3.30 -12.89 -5.12
N LEU A 161 2.00 -13.04 -5.39
CA LEU A 161 1.20 -14.12 -4.79
C LEU A 161 1.73 -15.50 -5.17
N ALA A 162 2.16 -15.69 -6.41
CA ALA A 162 2.76 -16.95 -6.87
C ALA A 162 4.09 -17.24 -6.17
N ALA A 163 4.96 -16.23 -6.06
CA ALA A 163 6.28 -16.37 -5.42
C ALA A 163 6.20 -16.72 -3.93
N TYR A 164 5.20 -16.18 -3.23
CA TYR A 164 5.03 -16.41 -1.79
C TYR A 164 3.98 -17.48 -1.45
N ARG A 165 3.47 -18.22 -2.45
CA ARG A 165 2.42 -19.23 -2.29
C ARG A 165 2.70 -20.22 -1.17
N ASP A 166 3.89 -20.81 -1.17
CA ASP A 166 4.26 -21.83 -0.17
C ASP A 166 4.34 -21.24 1.24
N LYS A 167 4.77 -19.99 1.37
CA LYS A 167 4.82 -19.29 2.65
C LYS A 167 3.42 -18.99 3.14
N ILE A 168 2.52 -18.55 2.26
CA ILE A 168 1.09 -18.31 2.55
C ILE A 168 0.44 -19.62 3.02
N GLN A 169 0.67 -20.72 2.33
CA GLN A 169 0.09 -22.02 2.69
C GLN A 169 0.58 -22.55 4.05
N ARG A 170 1.83 -22.26 4.40
CA ARG A 170 2.43 -22.67 5.69
C ARG A 170 2.14 -21.73 6.84
N SER A 171 1.44 -20.63 6.62
CA SER A 171 1.07 -19.70 7.69
C SER A 171 0.22 -20.38 8.75
N THR A 172 0.55 -20.14 10.01
CA THR A 172 -0.13 -20.66 11.21
C THR A 172 -1.21 -19.73 11.74
N VAL A 173 -1.51 -18.64 11.01
CA VAL A 173 -2.42 -17.59 11.47
C VAL A 173 -3.82 -18.08 11.86
N LEU A 174 -4.36 -19.12 11.18
CA LEU A 174 -5.64 -19.70 11.57
C LEU A 174 -5.56 -20.35 12.95
N GLN A 175 -4.51 -21.13 13.20
CA GLN A 175 -4.28 -21.78 14.49
C GLN A 175 -4.04 -20.75 15.59
N GLU A 176 -3.23 -19.72 15.33
CA GLU A 176 -2.92 -18.64 16.28
C GLU A 176 -4.18 -17.89 16.71
N HIS A 177 -5.14 -17.73 15.82
CA HIS A 177 -6.42 -17.08 16.09
C HIS A 177 -7.57 -18.06 16.40
N GLY A 178 -7.31 -19.37 16.47
CA GLY A 178 -8.35 -20.40 16.73
C GLY A 178 -9.47 -20.38 15.68
N LEU A 179 -9.11 -20.22 14.40
CA LEU A 179 -10.05 -20.13 13.28
C LEU A 179 -10.09 -21.44 12.48
N VAL A 180 -11.26 -21.71 11.92
CA VAL A 180 -11.49 -22.82 10.99
C VAL A 180 -11.80 -22.24 9.61
N ALA A 181 -11.19 -22.80 8.57
CA ALA A 181 -11.40 -22.36 7.20
C ALA A 181 -12.90 -22.39 6.82
N GLY A 182 -13.36 -21.35 6.16
CA GLY A 182 -14.75 -21.18 5.71
C GLY A 182 -15.75 -20.79 6.81
N THR A 183 -15.30 -20.58 8.06
CA THR A 183 -16.23 -20.32 9.17
C THR A 183 -16.13 -18.92 9.78
N TYR A 184 -15.31 -18.03 9.25
CA TYR A 184 -15.10 -16.67 9.75
C TYR A 184 -15.18 -15.63 8.65
N PHE A 185 -15.42 -14.40 9.04
CA PHE A 185 -15.37 -13.22 8.16
C PHE A 185 -14.06 -12.46 8.40
N LEU A 186 -13.46 -11.95 7.32
CA LEU A 186 -12.32 -11.04 7.40
C LEU A 186 -12.76 -9.64 6.97
N VAL A 187 -12.42 -8.64 7.77
CA VAL A 187 -12.75 -7.23 7.50
C VAL A 187 -11.47 -6.39 7.49
N SER A 188 -11.33 -5.61 6.44
CA SER A 188 -10.25 -4.64 6.25
C SER A 188 -10.86 -3.29 5.94
N ALA A 189 -10.89 -2.40 6.93
CA ALA A 189 -11.41 -1.04 6.80
C ALA A 189 -10.33 -0.05 7.26
N HIS A 190 -9.72 0.64 6.29
CA HIS A 190 -8.55 1.49 6.52
C HIS A 190 -8.71 2.91 5.99
N ARG A 191 -9.75 3.20 5.20
CA ARG A 191 -9.95 4.52 4.63
C ARG A 191 -10.31 5.54 5.71
N GLU A 192 -9.64 6.67 5.67
CA GLU A 192 -9.79 7.76 6.63
C GLU A 192 -11.25 8.24 6.69
N GLU A 193 -11.93 8.30 5.54
CA GLU A 193 -13.34 8.68 5.42
C GLU A 193 -14.28 7.74 6.20
N ASN A 194 -13.90 6.48 6.37
CA ASN A 194 -14.69 5.50 7.10
C ASN A 194 -14.39 5.51 8.61
N ILE A 195 -13.25 6.05 9.02
CA ILE A 195 -12.76 6.00 10.39
C ILE A 195 -12.98 7.33 11.12
N GLU A 196 -12.81 8.46 10.44
CA GLU A 196 -12.87 9.80 11.05
C GLU A 196 -14.27 10.45 11.01
N SER A 197 -15.19 9.90 10.25
CA SER A 197 -16.56 10.41 10.08
C SER A 197 -17.59 9.66 10.94
N GLU A 198 -18.87 9.98 10.76
CA GLU A 198 -20.01 9.22 11.31
C GLU A 198 -20.06 7.76 10.77
N ASN A 199 -19.28 7.45 9.73
CA ASN A 199 -19.23 6.11 9.17
C ASN A 199 -18.59 5.08 10.14
N VAL A 200 -17.79 5.52 11.10
CA VAL A 200 -17.25 4.62 12.13
C VAL A 200 -18.36 3.97 12.97
N ASP A 201 -19.45 4.69 13.24
CA ASP A 201 -20.61 4.15 13.96
C ASP A 201 -21.33 3.08 13.11
N LYS A 202 -21.42 3.30 11.80
CA LYS A 202 -21.97 2.32 10.85
C LYS A 202 -21.08 1.08 10.74
N LEU A 203 -19.76 1.28 10.68
CA LEU A 203 -18.81 0.17 10.68
C LEU A 203 -18.97 -0.70 11.94
N HIS A 204 -19.02 -0.08 13.12
CA HIS A 204 -19.28 -0.78 14.39
C HIS A 204 -20.58 -1.59 14.34
N ALA A 205 -21.68 -0.96 13.88
CA ALA A 205 -22.99 -1.63 13.78
C ALA A 205 -22.94 -2.81 12.79
N VAL A 206 -22.28 -2.67 11.66
CA VAL A 206 -22.14 -3.75 10.65
C VAL A 206 -21.32 -4.92 11.20
N LEU A 207 -20.23 -4.66 11.94
CA LEU A 207 -19.40 -5.71 12.53
C LEU A 207 -20.19 -6.56 13.52
N ASN A 208 -20.94 -5.93 14.41
CA ASN A 208 -21.80 -6.63 15.37
C ASN A 208 -22.95 -7.39 14.66
N LEU A 209 -23.59 -6.74 13.67
CA LEU A 209 -24.66 -7.38 12.91
C LEU A 209 -24.19 -8.67 12.20
N ILE A 210 -22.98 -8.67 11.63
CA ILE A 210 -22.41 -9.87 11.00
C ILE A 210 -22.21 -10.96 12.05
N ALA A 211 -21.61 -10.62 13.20
CA ALA A 211 -21.36 -11.56 14.29
C ALA A 211 -22.66 -12.18 14.79
N GLU A 212 -23.68 -11.37 15.09
CA GLU A 212 -25.00 -11.80 15.56
C GLU A 212 -25.74 -12.65 14.52
N THR A 213 -25.73 -12.20 13.23
CA THR A 213 -26.49 -12.87 12.18
C THR A 213 -25.93 -14.26 11.84
N PHE A 214 -24.62 -14.39 11.82
CA PHE A 214 -23.98 -15.61 11.36
C PHE A 214 -23.43 -16.49 12.48
N GLY A 215 -23.36 -16.00 13.72
CA GLY A 215 -22.76 -16.73 14.83
C GLY A 215 -21.30 -17.14 14.56
N SER A 216 -20.55 -16.33 13.82
CA SER A 216 -19.24 -16.67 13.30
C SER A 216 -18.21 -15.59 13.67
N PRO A 217 -16.94 -15.94 13.88
CA PRO A 217 -15.90 -14.95 14.15
C PRO A 217 -15.78 -13.90 13.03
N VAL A 218 -15.61 -12.64 13.42
CA VAL A 218 -15.34 -11.51 12.54
C VAL A 218 -13.96 -10.96 12.89
N ILE A 219 -12.99 -11.22 12.03
CA ILE A 219 -11.61 -10.78 12.23
C ILE A 219 -11.44 -9.43 11.53
N VAL A 220 -11.12 -8.41 12.31
CA VAL A 220 -10.96 -7.04 11.81
C VAL A 220 -9.50 -6.65 11.90
N SER A 221 -8.81 -6.60 10.76
CA SER A 221 -7.45 -6.05 10.70
C SER A 221 -7.52 -4.53 10.86
N THR A 222 -7.05 -4.03 12.01
CA THR A 222 -7.19 -2.62 12.37
C THR A 222 -5.85 -1.90 12.34
N HIS A 223 -5.84 -0.75 11.68
CA HIS A 223 -4.76 0.22 11.85
C HIS A 223 -4.77 0.77 13.29
N PRO A 224 -3.61 1.10 13.92
CA PRO A 224 -3.58 1.67 15.27
C PRO A 224 -4.50 2.89 15.48
N ARG A 225 -4.66 3.74 14.46
CA ARG A 225 -5.60 4.87 14.48
C ARG A 225 -7.05 4.41 14.61
N THR A 226 -7.44 3.38 13.89
CA THR A 226 -8.80 2.81 13.93
C THR A 226 -9.11 2.24 15.31
N GLN A 227 -8.19 1.48 15.87
CA GLN A 227 -8.34 0.92 17.21
C GLN A 227 -8.49 2.04 18.24
N LYS A 228 -7.63 3.05 18.22
CA LYS A 228 -7.71 4.21 19.11
C LYS A 228 -9.06 4.95 18.98
N ARG A 229 -9.59 5.04 17.75
CA ARG A 229 -10.90 5.68 17.51
C ARG A 229 -12.04 4.87 18.11
N PHE A 230 -12.01 3.55 17.99
CA PHE A 230 -12.99 2.67 18.62
C PHE A 230 -12.97 2.79 20.16
N GLU A 231 -11.79 2.84 20.74
CA GLU A 231 -11.60 3.05 22.19
C GLU A 231 -12.16 4.40 22.65
N GLN A 232 -11.86 5.48 21.93
CA GLN A 232 -12.37 6.83 22.22
C GLN A 232 -13.90 6.94 22.17
N LYS A 233 -14.53 6.20 21.28
CA LYS A 233 -16.00 6.16 21.13
C LYS A 233 -16.63 5.23 22.19
N GLY A 234 -15.85 4.43 22.92
CA GLY A 234 -16.36 3.48 23.90
C GLY A 234 -17.22 2.37 23.30
N PHE A 235 -16.94 1.98 22.05
CA PHE A 235 -17.70 0.92 21.37
C PHE A 235 -17.57 -0.42 22.09
N ARG A 236 -18.68 -1.12 22.18
CA ARG A 236 -18.74 -2.50 22.66
C ARG A 236 -18.99 -3.41 21.47
N PHE A 237 -18.06 -4.32 21.25
CA PHE A 237 -18.17 -5.33 20.20
C PHE A 237 -18.76 -6.62 20.74
N ASP A 238 -19.46 -7.34 19.88
CA ASP A 238 -19.82 -8.72 20.15
C ASP A 238 -18.56 -9.56 20.42
N SER A 239 -18.68 -10.60 21.22
CA SER A 239 -17.56 -11.48 21.61
C SER A 239 -16.89 -12.19 20.43
N LEU A 240 -17.60 -12.32 19.31
CA LEU A 240 -17.11 -12.89 18.07
C LEU A 240 -16.33 -11.88 17.21
N VAL A 241 -16.46 -10.58 17.47
CA VAL A 241 -15.68 -9.54 16.77
C VAL A 241 -14.31 -9.42 17.43
N ARG A 242 -13.28 -9.70 16.66
CA ARG A 242 -11.89 -9.69 17.12
C ARG A 242 -11.09 -8.66 16.36
N LEU A 243 -10.68 -7.60 17.04
CA LEU A 243 -9.79 -6.59 16.49
C LEU A 243 -8.35 -7.12 16.56
N VAL A 244 -7.68 -7.22 15.43
CA VAL A 244 -6.29 -7.69 15.35
C VAL A 244 -5.39 -6.58 14.82
N LYS A 245 -4.14 -6.56 15.29
CA LYS A 245 -3.11 -5.67 14.74
C LYS A 245 -2.88 -5.94 13.26
N PRO A 246 -2.24 -5.00 12.53
CA PRO A 246 -1.84 -5.26 11.15
C PRO A 246 -1.02 -6.55 11.05
N LEU A 247 -1.38 -7.39 10.10
CA LEU A 247 -0.81 -8.71 9.91
C LEU A 247 0.34 -8.66 8.88
N ARG A 248 1.21 -9.66 8.91
CA ARG A 248 2.13 -9.94 7.81
C ARG A 248 1.33 -10.12 6.52
N PHE A 249 1.94 -9.81 5.40
CA PHE A 249 1.30 -9.99 4.11
C PHE A 249 0.87 -11.44 3.88
N THR A 250 1.75 -12.40 4.17
CA THR A 250 1.46 -13.83 3.96
C THR A 250 0.33 -14.34 4.87
N ASP A 251 0.26 -13.86 6.12
CA ASP A 251 -0.80 -14.21 7.06
C ASP A 251 -2.15 -13.59 6.65
N TYR A 252 -2.13 -12.34 6.21
CA TYR A 252 -3.34 -11.67 5.72
C TYR A 252 -3.92 -12.35 4.48
N ILE A 253 -3.07 -12.72 3.52
CA ILE A 253 -3.52 -13.47 2.33
C ILE A 253 -4.04 -14.85 2.72
N ARG A 254 -3.40 -15.53 3.68
CA ARG A 254 -3.92 -16.81 4.19
C ARG A 254 -5.32 -16.64 4.77
N LEU A 255 -5.54 -15.61 5.61
CA LEU A 255 -6.87 -15.32 6.13
C LEU A 255 -7.89 -14.98 5.03
N GLN A 256 -7.48 -14.25 3.97
CA GLN A 256 -8.36 -13.98 2.83
C GLN A 256 -8.79 -15.23 2.09
N LEU A 257 -7.87 -16.16 1.85
CA LEU A 257 -8.13 -17.40 1.10
C LEU A 257 -9.09 -18.33 1.83
N ASP A 258 -9.01 -18.38 3.14
CA ASP A 258 -9.77 -19.30 3.98
C ASP A 258 -10.99 -18.65 4.65
N ALA A 259 -11.25 -17.36 4.43
CA ALA A 259 -12.43 -16.70 4.94
C ALA A 259 -13.71 -17.16 4.24
N ARG A 260 -14.85 -17.20 4.95
CA ARG A 260 -16.17 -17.35 4.37
C ARG A 260 -16.51 -16.19 3.43
N ALA A 261 -16.15 -14.99 3.84
CA ALA A 261 -16.22 -13.79 3.02
C ALA A 261 -15.23 -12.73 3.53
N VAL A 262 -14.82 -11.84 2.62
CA VAL A 262 -13.95 -10.70 2.92
C VAL A 262 -14.74 -9.41 2.65
N LEU A 263 -14.71 -8.49 3.63
CA LEU A 263 -15.24 -7.14 3.47
C LEU A 263 -14.06 -6.17 3.46
N SER A 264 -14.01 -5.32 2.45
CA SER A 264 -12.92 -4.35 2.30
C SER A 264 -13.46 -3.03 1.76
N ASP A 265 -12.89 -1.92 2.22
CA ASP A 265 -13.11 -0.58 1.69
C ASP A 265 -12.04 -0.18 0.65
N SER A 266 -11.07 -1.03 0.40
CA SER A 266 -10.08 -0.85 -0.67
C SER A 266 -10.52 -1.54 -1.95
N GLY A 267 -10.35 -0.85 -3.06
CA GLY A 267 -10.63 -1.37 -4.40
C GLY A 267 -9.40 -1.99 -5.04
#